data_e7546b23ecaed29322266f6566e49aa4
#
_entry.id   e7546b23ecaed29322266f6566e49aa4
#
_cell.length_a   1.000
_cell.length_b   1.000
_cell.length_c   1.000
_cell.angle_alpha   90.00
_cell.angle_beta   90.00
_cell.angle_gamma   90.00
#
_symmetry.space_group_name_H-M   'P 1'
#
loop_
_entity.id
_entity.type
_entity.pdbx_description
1 polymer ?
#
loop_
_entity_poly.entity_id
_entity_poly.type
_entity_poly.pdbx_seq_one_letter_code
_entity_poly.pdbx_strand_id
1 'polypeptide(L)'
;KEANAGFEEEKLIALDTLSSNSSGCWKLPENLEPNAVMPYCWGMKGAVETGAELPLFLYLHGSGPKEREWSTGLKICRNFDDAPSVYFIPQIPNEGDYYRWWQKAKQFVWEKLLRQALFLGEIDPNRVYVFGISEGGYGSQRLASFYADYWAAAGPMAGGEPLKNAPAENCSNIAFSLRTGDKDTGFYRNTLTGYALEAFDSLAHQRPGHFIHKI
;
A
#
# COMPACT_ATOMS: atom_id res chain seq x y z
N LYS A 1 -21.01 -18.76 8.46
CA LYS A 1 -21.15 -19.50 7.19
C LYS A 1 -21.17 -18.58 5.97
N GLU A 2 -21.79 -17.40 6.03
CA GLU A 2 -21.78 -16.42 4.94
C GLU A 2 -20.43 -15.74 4.73
N ALA A 3 -19.65 -15.53 5.78
CA ALA A 3 -18.30 -14.96 5.68
C ALA A 3 -17.31 -15.84 4.92
N ASN A 4 -17.56 -17.15 4.84
CA ASN A 4 -16.69 -18.09 4.11
C ASN A 4 -17.05 -18.27 2.64
N ALA A 5 -18.28 -17.97 2.22
CA ALA A 5 -18.73 -18.18 0.85
C ALA A 5 -18.00 -17.28 -0.18
N GLY A 6 -17.54 -16.09 0.22
CA GLY A 6 -16.73 -15.21 -0.62
C GLY A 6 -15.23 -15.55 -0.66
N PHE A 7 -14.77 -16.48 0.17
CA PHE A 7 -13.36 -16.88 0.23
C PHE A 7 -12.95 -17.88 -0.87
N GLU A 8 -13.89 -18.57 -1.49
CA GLU A 8 -13.55 -19.63 -2.44
C GLU A 8 -13.36 -19.16 -3.88
N GLU A 9 -13.92 -18.03 -4.26
CA GLU A 9 -13.97 -17.63 -5.68
C GLU A 9 -12.73 -16.92 -6.23
N GLU A 10 -11.86 -16.32 -5.40
CA GLU A 10 -10.65 -15.63 -5.87
C GLU A 10 -9.58 -15.58 -4.77
N LYS A 11 -8.92 -16.70 -4.54
CA LYS A 11 -7.83 -16.78 -3.56
C LYS A 11 -6.56 -16.08 -4.04
N LEU A 12 -5.74 -15.59 -3.10
CA LEU A 12 -4.34 -15.32 -3.39
C LEU A 12 -3.69 -16.57 -3.97
N ILE A 13 -2.82 -16.38 -4.95
CA ILE A 13 -1.98 -17.48 -5.43
C ILE A 13 -1.09 -17.98 -4.30
N ALA A 14 -0.58 -19.21 -4.42
CA ALA A 14 0.36 -19.74 -3.43
C ALA A 14 1.56 -18.83 -3.26
N LEU A 15 2.02 -18.68 -2.01
CA LEU A 15 3.19 -17.86 -1.71
C LEU A 15 4.46 -18.55 -2.22
N ASP A 16 5.21 -17.86 -3.09
CA ASP A 16 6.45 -18.32 -3.71
C ASP A 16 7.45 -17.17 -3.78
N THR A 17 8.61 -17.38 -4.35
CA THR A 17 9.62 -16.33 -4.55
C THR A 17 9.07 -15.19 -5.42
N LEU A 18 9.26 -13.95 -4.97
CA LEU A 18 8.79 -12.76 -5.67
C LEU A 18 9.43 -12.62 -7.06
N SER A 19 8.62 -12.77 -8.10
CA SER A 19 9.04 -12.70 -9.50
C SER A 19 7.89 -12.25 -10.40
N SER A 20 8.16 -12.04 -11.68
CA SER A 20 7.10 -11.82 -12.69
C SER A 20 6.19 -13.03 -12.88
N ASN A 21 6.65 -14.23 -12.53
CA ASN A 21 5.88 -15.47 -12.64
C ASN A 21 4.97 -15.71 -11.41
N SER A 22 5.29 -15.11 -10.27
CA SER A 22 4.44 -15.14 -9.08
C SER A 22 3.34 -14.08 -9.18
N SER A 23 2.45 -14.24 -10.15
CA SER A 23 1.41 -13.26 -10.49
C SER A 23 0.02 -13.90 -10.55
N GLY A 24 -0.96 -13.15 -10.12
CA GLY A 24 -2.38 -13.47 -10.22
C GLY A 24 -3.19 -12.27 -10.70
N CYS A 25 -4.49 -12.41 -10.73
CA CYS A 25 -5.37 -11.29 -11.01
C CYS A 25 -6.69 -11.43 -10.24
N TRP A 26 -7.29 -10.29 -9.92
CA TRP A 26 -8.64 -10.21 -9.34
C TRP A 26 -9.56 -9.36 -10.19
N LYS A 27 -10.80 -9.82 -10.34
CA LYS A 27 -11.85 -8.99 -10.91
C LYS A 27 -12.36 -8.01 -9.85
N LEU A 28 -12.54 -6.77 -10.26
CA LEU A 28 -13.15 -5.75 -9.42
C LEU A 28 -14.67 -5.71 -9.67
N PRO A 29 -15.46 -5.19 -8.72
CA PRO A 29 -16.90 -5.05 -8.91
C PRO A 29 -17.23 -4.21 -10.15
N GLU A 30 -17.92 -4.80 -11.12
CA GLU A 30 -18.26 -4.22 -12.42
C GLU A 30 -19.03 -2.89 -12.30
N ASN A 31 -19.90 -2.79 -11.29
CA ASN A 31 -20.67 -1.59 -11.00
C ASN A 31 -19.84 -0.43 -10.41
N LEU A 32 -18.63 -0.69 -9.96
CA LEU A 32 -17.71 0.33 -9.43
C LEU A 32 -16.65 0.74 -10.44
N GLU A 33 -16.18 -0.21 -11.24
CA GLU A 33 -15.18 0.04 -12.28
C GLU A 33 -15.36 -0.98 -13.42
N PRO A 34 -15.91 -0.56 -14.58
CA PRO A 34 -16.23 -1.47 -15.68
C PRO A 34 -15.02 -2.22 -16.23
N ASN A 35 -15.21 -3.51 -16.50
CA ASN A 35 -14.19 -4.41 -17.08
C ASN A 35 -12.85 -4.42 -16.31
N ALA A 36 -12.87 -4.08 -15.04
CA ALA A 36 -11.66 -3.95 -14.24
C ALA A 36 -11.14 -5.32 -13.78
N VAL A 37 -9.96 -5.66 -14.25
CA VAL A 37 -9.16 -6.79 -13.77
C VAL A 37 -7.84 -6.24 -13.26
N MET A 38 -7.50 -6.51 -12.00
CA MET A 38 -6.26 -6.06 -11.37
C MET A 38 -5.24 -7.19 -11.34
N PRO A 39 -4.22 -7.17 -12.22
CA PRO A 39 -3.07 -8.05 -12.06
C PRO A 39 -2.28 -7.67 -10.81
N TYR A 40 -1.63 -8.64 -10.19
CA TYR A 40 -0.72 -8.40 -9.07
C TYR A 40 0.44 -9.40 -9.08
N CYS A 41 1.60 -8.98 -8.56
CA CYS A 41 2.65 -9.90 -8.11
C CYS A 41 2.48 -10.13 -6.60
N TRP A 42 2.64 -11.38 -6.19
CA TRP A 42 2.57 -11.83 -4.82
C TRP A 42 3.69 -12.81 -4.53
N GLY A 43 4.56 -12.51 -3.57
CA GLY A 43 5.65 -13.41 -3.29
C GLY A 43 6.58 -12.95 -2.17
N MET A 44 7.43 -13.87 -1.76
CA MET A 44 8.47 -13.67 -0.75
C MET A 44 9.78 -13.18 -1.37
N LYS A 45 10.51 -12.39 -0.62
CA LYS A 45 11.91 -12.04 -0.86
C LYS A 45 12.76 -12.41 0.35
N GLY A 46 13.96 -12.92 0.09
CA GLY A 46 14.89 -13.34 1.13
C GLY A 46 14.75 -14.80 1.53
N ALA A 47 15.69 -15.29 2.31
CA ALA A 47 15.65 -16.64 2.87
C ALA A 47 14.78 -16.65 4.13
N VAL A 48 13.79 -17.52 4.15
CA VAL A 48 12.80 -17.61 5.22
C VAL A 48 13.03 -18.86 6.06
N GLU A 49 13.07 -18.71 7.36
CA GLU A 49 13.09 -19.84 8.29
C GLU A 49 11.70 -20.48 8.35
N THR A 50 11.66 -21.81 8.44
CA THR A 50 10.39 -22.54 8.52
C THR A 50 9.58 -22.10 9.73
N GLY A 51 8.34 -21.66 9.48
CA GLY A 51 7.41 -21.21 10.53
C GLY A 51 7.60 -19.77 11.00
N ALA A 52 8.47 -18.98 10.33
CA ALA A 52 8.59 -17.56 10.61
C ALA A 52 7.41 -16.78 10.00
N GLU A 53 6.79 -15.91 10.80
CA GLU A 53 5.84 -14.93 10.30
C GLU A 53 6.59 -13.73 9.70
N LEU A 54 6.16 -13.28 8.51
CA LEU A 54 6.85 -12.29 7.68
C LEU A 54 6.10 -10.95 7.65
N PRO A 55 6.81 -9.84 7.50
CA PRO A 55 6.18 -8.57 7.19
C PRO A 55 5.56 -8.60 5.79
N LEU A 56 4.41 -7.94 5.65
CA LEU A 56 3.73 -7.72 4.37
C LEU A 56 3.91 -6.27 3.91
N PHE A 57 4.33 -6.10 2.68
CA PHE A 57 4.42 -4.80 2.01
C PHE A 57 3.43 -4.70 0.85
N LEU A 58 2.52 -3.75 0.93
CA LEU A 58 1.71 -3.29 -0.20
C LEU A 58 2.43 -2.14 -0.89
N TYR A 59 2.86 -2.34 -2.14
CA TYR A 59 3.47 -1.30 -2.97
C TYR A 59 2.48 -0.76 -4.00
N LEU A 60 2.34 0.56 -4.08
CA LEU A 60 1.49 1.25 -5.03
C LEU A 60 2.34 2.05 -6.01
N HIS A 61 2.21 1.76 -7.31
CA HIS A 61 3.01 2.42 -8.34
C HIS A 61 2.47 3.82 -8.74
N GLY A 62 3.27 4.58 -9.47
CA GLY A 62 2.93 5.91 -10.00
C GLY A 62 2.01 5.87 -11.22
N SER A 63 1.64 7.05 -11.74
CA SER A 63 0.67 7.25 -12.83
C SER A 63 1.31 7.35 -14.22
N GLY A 64 2.30 6.51 -14.51
CA GLY A 64 2.80 6.29 -15.87
C GLY A 64 1.99 5.21 -16.61
N PRO A 65 2.45 4.75 -17.79
CA PRO A 65 1.87 3.58 -18.45
C PRO A 65 1.87 2.38 -17.50
N LYS A 66 0.70 1.83 -17.22
CA LYS A 66 0.46 0.92 -16.10
C LYS A 66 1.36 -0.34 -16.10
N GLU A 67 1.62 -0.92 -17.25
CA GLU A 67 2.50 -2.09 -17.39
C GLU A 67 3.95 -1.76 -17.04
N ARG A 68 4.42 -0.58 -17.45
CA ARG A 68 5.77 -0.08 -17.15
C ARG A 68 5.92 0.25 -15.68
N GLU A 69 4.94 0.94 -15.11
CA GLU A 69 4.93 1.30 -13.69
C GLU A 69 4.94 0.04 -12.81
N TRP A 70 4.09 -0.93 -13.15
CA TRP A 70 4.02 -2.21 -12.44
C TRP A 70 5.34 -3.00 -12.51
N SER A 71 5.92 -3.15 -13.71
CA SER A 71 7.20 -3.84 -13.89
C SER A 71 8.35 -3.12 -13.18
N THR A 72 8.31 -1.78 -13.14
CA THR A 72 9.28 -0.97 -12.39
C THR A 72 9.10 -1.18 -10.89
N GLY A 73 7.87 -1.20 -10.39
CA GLY A 73 7.55 -1.50 -9.00
C GLY A 73 8.09 -2.86 -8.54
N LEU A 74 7.90 -3.89 -9.35
CA LEU A 74 8.47 -5.21 -9.08
C LEU A 74 10.01 -5.16 -8.98
N LYS A 75 10.68 -4.46 -9.88
CA LYS A 75 12.15 -4.29 -9.83
C LYS A 75 12.59 -3.54 -8.58
N ILE A 76 11.90 -2.46 -8.21
CA ILE A 76 12.18 -1.69 -7.00
C ILE A 76 12.05 -2.59 -5.77
N CYS A 77 10.93 -3.27 -5.61
CA CYS A 77 10.68 -4.13 -4.44
C CYS A 77 11.68 -5.28 -4.33
N ARG A 78 12.09 -5.88 -5.44
CA ARG A 78 13.10 -6.93 -5.45
C ARG A 78 14.49 -6.44 -5.05
N ASN A 79 14.79 -5.16 -5.24
CA ASN A 79 16.10 -4.56 -4.97
C ASN A 79 16.19 -3.84 -3.61
N PHE A 80 15.13 -3.80 -2.83
CA PHE A 80 15.24 -3.27 -1.48
C PHE A 80 16.18 -4.13 -0.64
N ASP A 81 16.99 -3.47 0.19
CA ASP A 81 17.83 -4.10 1.21
C ASP A 81 17.02 -4.20 2.52
N ASP A 82 16.10 -5.15 2.57
CA ASP A 82 15.23 -5.42 3.70
C ASP A 82 15.36 -6.88 4.17
N ALA A 83 14.88 -7.15 5.37
CA ALA A 83 14.72 -8.49 5.90
C ALA A 83 13.77 -9.34 5.03
N PRO A 84 13.73 -10.66 5.19
CA PRO A 84 12.77 -11.50 4.50
C PRO A 84 11.35 -10.96 4.65
N SER A 85 10.64 -10.79 3.52
CA SER A 85 9.38 -10.05 3.47
C SER A 85 8.49 -10.57 2.35
N VAL A 86 7.19 -10.42 2.53
CA VAL A 86 6.18 -10.68 1.49
C VAL A 86 5.75 -9.37 0.85
N TYR A 87 5.58 -9.38 -0.46
CA TYR A 87 5.15 -8.23 -1.24
C TYR A 87 3.86 -8.51 -1.99
N PHE A 88 2.94 -7.56 -1.95
CA PHE A 88 1.82 -7.47 -2.87
C PHE A 88 1.99 -6.21 -3.73
N ILE A 89 2.14 -6.41 -5.05
CA ILE A 89 2.44 -5.35 -6.01
C ILE A 89 1.33 -5.38 -7.08
N PRO A 90 0.25 -4.61 -6.90
CA PRO A 90 -0.85 -4.56 -7.86
C PRO A 90 -0.48 -3.69 -9.07
N GLN A 91 -1.10 -4.00 -10.22
CA GLN A 91 -1.19 -3.10 -11.36
C GLN A 91 -2.54 -2.40 -11.32
N ILE A 92 -2.57 -1.08 -11.54
CA ILE A 92 -3.86 -0.39 -11.69
C ILE A 92 -4.64 -1.02 -12.86
N PRO A 93 -5.92 -1.39 -12.69
CA PRO A 93 -6.67 -2.09 -13.75
C PRO A 93 -6.91 -1.21 -14.97
N ASN A 94 -7.42 0.01 -14.76
CA ASN A 94 -7.69 0.97 -15.82
C ASN A 94 -6.98 2.29 -15.60
N GLU A 95 -6.57 2.94 -16.70
CA GLU A 95 -5.97 4.28 -16.69
C GLU A 95 -7.03 5.39 -16.71
N GLY A 96 -6.62 6.63 -16.88
CA GLY A 96 -7.51 7.77 -16.94
C GLY A 96 -8.17 8.08 -15.59
N ASP A 97 -9.46 8.28 -15.59
CA ASP A 97 -10.22 8.66 -14.39
C ASP A 97 -10.20 7.59 -13.29
N TYR A 98 -9.90 6.36 -13.65
CA TYR A 98 -9.77 5.24 -12.74
C TYR A 98 -8.38 5.08 -12.12
N TYR A 99 -7.41 5.88 -12.51
CA TYR A 99 -6.05 5.80 -12.03
C TYR A 99 -5.89 6.39 -10.62
N ARG A 100 -6.62 5.82 -9.64
CA ARG A 100 -6.63 6.27 -8.25
C ARG A 100 -6.72 5.07 -7.31
N TRP A 101 -5.71 4.88 -6.46
CA TRP A 101 -5.60 3.75 -5.55
C TRP A 101 -6.66 3.71 -4.45
N TRP A 102 -7.31 4.82 -4.15
CA TRP A 102 -8.32 4.97 -3.09
C TRP A 102 -9.78 4.86 -3.57
N GLN A 103 -10.03 4.63 -4.84
CA GLN A 103 -11.39 4.46 -5.34
C GLN A 103 -12.04 3.20 -4.76
N LYS A 104 -13.37 3.22 -4.65
CA LYS A 104 -14.16 2.13 -4.04
C LYS A 104 -13.85 0.75 -4.60
N ALA A 105 -13.65 0.62 -5.90
CA ALA A 105 -13.29 -0.65 -6.53
C ALA A 105 -11.96 -1.21 -5.96
N LYS A 106 -10.95 -0.33 -5.76
CA LYS A 106 -9.66 -0.72 -5.18
C LYS A 106 -9.75 -0.98 -3.68
N GLN A 107 -10.61 -0.27 -2.95
CA GLN A 107 -10.84 -0.54 -1.52
C GLN A 107 -11.32 -1.99 -1.32
N PHE A 108 -12.18 -2.49 -2.19
CA PHE A 108 -12.59 -3.89 -2.20
C PHE A 108 -11.39 -4.85 -2.31
N VAL A 109 -10.39 -4.49 -3.10
CA VAL A 109 -9.14 -5.26 -3.24
C VAL A 109 -8.32 -5.24 -1.95
N TRP A 110 -8.19 -4.08 -1.31
CA TRP A 110 -7.40 -3.95 -0.07
C TRP A 110 -8.01 -4.76 1.07
N GLU A 111 -9.31 -4.70 1.23
CA GLU A 111 -10.02 -5.52 2.22
C GLU A 111 -9.85 -7.02 1.96
N LYS A 112 -9.92 -7.42 0.68
CA LYS A 112 -9.70 -8.81 0.26
C LYS A 112 -8.27 -9.26 0.54
N LEU A 113 -7.27 -8.43 0.18
CA LEU A 113 -5.86 -8.70 0.42
C LEU A 113 -5.59 -8.91 1.91
N LEU A 114 -5.94 -7.95 2.74
CA LEU A 114 -5.68 -7.98 4.17
C LEU A 114 -6.33 -9.20 4.82
N ARG A 115 -7.59 -9.47 4.47
CA ARG A 115 -8.34 -10.62 4.98
C ARG A 115 -7.67 -11.95 4.62
N GLN A 116 -7.24 -12.12 3.37
CA GLN A 116 -6.62 -13.35 2.91
C GLN A 116 -5.18 -13.50 3.41
N ALA A 117 -4.37 -12.44 3.36
CA ALA A 117 -2.99 -12.46 3.79
C ALA A 117 -2.87 -12.81 5.28
N LEU A 118 -3.67 -12.17 6.14
CA LEU A 118 -3.65 -12.44 7.58
C LEU A 118 -4.18 -13.82 7.96
N PHE A 119 -4.97 -14.44 7.08
CA PHE A 119 -5.48 -15.80 7.31
C PHE A 119 -4.48 -16.89 6.94
N LEU A 120 -3.46 -16.59 6.12
CA LEU A 120 -2.46 -17.58 5.69
C LEU A 120 -1.56 -18.09 6.83
N GLY A 121 -1.39 -17.30 7.90
CA GLY A 121 -0.52 -17.64 9.02
C GLY A 121 0.98 -17.44 8.76
N GLU A 122 1.37 -17.03 7.56
CA GLU A 122 2.76 -16.65 7.22
C GLU A 122 3.02 -15.14 7.36
N ILE A 123 1.98 -14.35 7.59
CA ILE A 123 2.08 -12.89 7.73
C ILE A 123 1.91 -12.47 9.19
N ASP A 124 2.86 -11.71 9.69
CA ASP A 124 2.74 -11.04 10.99
C ASP A 124 1.73 -9.87 10.90
N PRO A 125 0.59 -9.96 11.59
CA PRO A 125 -0.44 -8.92 11.52
C PRO A 125 0.02 -7.57 12.09
N ASN A 126 1.10 -7.53 12.87
CA ASN A 126 1.68 -6.31 13.42
C ASN A 126 2.76 -5.70 12.51
N ARG A 127 3.05 -6.32 11.37
CA ARG A 127 4.07 -5.86 10.41
C ARG A 127 3.52 -5.75 9.00
N VAL A 128 2.40 -5.06 8.85
CA VAL A 128 1.76 -4.78 7.55
C VAL A 128 2.03 -3.33 7.17
N TYR A 129 2.59 -3.12 5.99
CA TYR A 129 3.08 -1.82 5.54
C TYR A 129 2.49 -1.42 4.19
N VAL A 130 2.21 -0.12 4.00
CA VAL A 130 1.80 0.44 2.72
C VAL A 130 2.76 1.54 2.30
N PHE A 131 3.22 1.49 1.05
CA PHE A 131 4.07 2.53 0.50
C PHE A 131 3.87 2.67 -1.01
N GLY A 132 4.31 3.78 -1.57
CA GLY A 132 4.16 4.00 -2.99
C GLY A 132 4.77 5.31 -3.44
N ILE A 133 4.87 5.50 -4.75
CA ILE A 133 5.48 6.67 -5.38
C ILE A 133 4.46 7.44 -6.22
N SER A 134 4.53 8.77 -6.21
CA SER A 134 3.67 9.66 -7.00
C SER A 134 2.19 9.37 -6.73
N GLU A 135 1.40 8.89 -7.69
CA GLU A 135 0.02 8.44 -7.48
C GLU A 135 -0.08 7.38 -6.37
N GLY A 136 0.89 6.46 -6.29
CA GLY A 136 0.99 5.50 -5.20
C GLY A 136 1.37 6.15 -3.85
N GLY A 137 2.09 7.26 -3.88
CA GLY A 137 2.38 8.08 -2.70
C GLY A 137 1.10 8.71 -2.12
N TYR A 138 0.27 9.31 -2.98
CA TYR A 138 -1.06 9.79 -2.59
C TYR A 138 -1.93 8.65 -2.06
N GLY A 139 -1.93 7.52 -2.76
CA GLY A 139 -2.68 6.33 -2.37
C GLY A 139 -2.27 5.79 -1.01
N SER A 140 -0.96 5.63 -0.75
CA SER A 140 -0.46 5.12 0.51
C SER A 140 -0.79 6.03 1.69
N GLN A 141 -0.74 7.35 1.51
CA GLN A 141 -1.12 8.31 2.56
C GLN A 141 -2.61 8.25 2.87
N ARG A 142 -3.49 8.16 1.84
CA ARG A 142 -4.94 7.99 2.05
C ARG A 142 -5.27 6.66 2.71
N LEU A 143 -4.71 5.56 2.21
CA LEU A 143 -4.98 4.23 2.77
C LEU A 143 -4.50 4.14 4.23
N ALA A 144 -3.37 4.77 4.56
CA ALA A 144 -2.91 4.85 5.94
C ALA A 144 -3.94 5.52 6.85
N SER A 145 -4.53 6.63 6.41
CA SER A 145 -5.53 7.36 7.20
C SER A 145 -6.89 6.63 7.27
N PHE A 146 -7.33 5.95 6.20
CA PHE A 146 -8.63 5.28 6.15
C PHE A 146 -8.65 3.88 6.76
N TYR A 147 -7.54 3.18 6.70
CA TYR A 147 -7.37 1.82 7.22
C TYR A 147 -6.32 1.76 8.32
N ALA A 148 -6.28 2.78 9.17
CA ALA A 148 -5.26 2.98 10.19
C ALA A 148 -5.01 1.77 11.09
N ASP A 149 -6.04 0.97 11.35
CA ASP A 149 -5.97 -0.21 12.22
C ASP A 149 -5.19 -1.40 11.60
N TYR A 150 -4.92 -1.34 10.29
CA TYR A 150 -4.25 -2.44 9.59
C TYR A 150 -2.76 -2.21 9.33
N TRP A 151 -2.29 -0.95 9.43
CA TRP A 151 -0.93 -0.60 9.06
C TRP A 151 -0.03 -0.37 10.26
N ALA A 152 1.13 -1.03 10.26
CA ALA A 152 2.21 -0.70 11.19
C ALA A 152 2.96 0.57 10.75
N ALA A 153 3.13 0.77 9.44
CA ALA A 153 3.71 2.00 8.91
C ALA A 153 3.24 2.30 7.48
N ALA A 154 3.41 3.57 7.08
CA ALA A 154 3.17 4.07 5.75
C ALA A 154 4.38 4.85 5.20
N GLY A 155 4.68 4.66 3.91
CA GLY A 155 5.81 5.29 3.23
C GLY A 155 5.39 6.02 1.95
N PRO A 156 4.65 7.14 2.01
CA PRO A 156 4.36 7.94 0.82
C PRO A 156 5.62 8.62 0.29
N MET A 157 5.93 8.37 -0.98
CA MET A 157 7.05 8.99 -1.69
C MET A 157 6.54 9.88 -2.83
N ALA A 158 7.03 11.10 -2.93
CA ALA A 158 6.60 12.10 -3.93
C ALA A 158 5.06 12.17 -4.04
N GLY A 159 4.37 12.06 -2.89
CA GLY A 159 2.93 12.19 -2.72
C GLY A 159 2.54 13.61 -2.33
N GLY A 160 1.95 13.79 -1.18
CA GLY A 160 1.52 15.10 -0.68
C GLY A 160 0.01 15.25 -0.75
N GLU A 161 -0.71 14.37 -0.07
CA GLU A 161 -2.16 14.51 0.07
C GLU A 161 -2.52 15.69 0.99
N PRO A 162 -3.50 16.51 0.61
CA PRO A 162 -4.09 17.45 1.55
C PRO A 162 -4.66 16.75 2.78
N LEU A 163 -4.43 17.32 3.96
CA LEU A 163 -4.90 16.74 5.24
C LEU A 163 -6.41 16.47 5.28
N LYS A 164 -7.22 17.27 4.56
CA LYS A 164 -8.67 17.02 4.41
C LYS A 164 -9.01 15.68 3.74
N ASN A 165 -8.09 15.14 2.95
CA ASN A 165 -8.26 13.86 2.24
C ASN A 165 -7.58 12.70 2.97
N ALA A 166 -6.63 13.00 3.83
CA ALA A 166 -5.88 12.03 4.63
C ALA A 166 -5.57 12.65 6.01
N PRO A 167 -6.57 12.73 6.91
CA PRO A 167 -6.40 13.34 8.22
C PRO A 167 -5.27 12.68 9.02
N ALA A 168 -4.33 13.48 9.50
CA ALA A 168 -3.19 13.00 10.29
C ALA A 168 -3.64 12.42 11.63
N GLU A 169 -4.75 12.91 12.18
CA GLU A 169 -5.33 12.50 13.46
C GLU A 169 -5.68 11.01 13.49
N ASN A 170 -6.00 10.43 12.34
CA ASN A 170 -6.31 9.01 12.21
C ASN A 170 -5.07 8.11 12.36
N CYS A 171 -3.87 8.68 12.26
CA CYS A 171 -2.62 7.94 12.13
C CYS A 171 -1.83 7.82 13.44
N SER A 172 -2.50 7.88 14.59
CA SER A 172 -1.84 7.90 15.91
C SER A 172 -0.95 6.68 16.17
N ASN A 173 -1.30 5.53 15.63
CA ASN A 173 -0.60 4.26 15.83
C ASN A 173 0.25 3.81 14.63
N ILE A 174 0.37 4.65 13.62
CA ILE A 174 1.09 4.33 12.38
C ILE A 174 2.40 5.11 12.34
N ALA A 175 3.51 4.43 12.07
CA ALA A 175 4.76 5.12 11.76
C ALA A 175 4.74 5.63 10.31
N PHE A 176 5.23 6.85 10.08
CA PHE A 176 5.30 7.45 8.75
C PHE A 176 6.74 7.71 8.31
N SER A 177 7.03 7.39 7.03
CA SER A 177 8.21 7.86 6.32
C SER A 177 7.76 8.72 5.14
N LEU A 178 7.67 10.03 5.35
CA LEU A 178 7.29 11.01 4.32
C LEU A 178 8.54 11.35 3.49
N ARG A 179 8.49 11.13 2.18
CA ARG A 179 9.63 11.40 1.29
C ARG A 179 9.21 12.20 0.08
N THR A 180 9.59 13.48 0.06
CA THR A 180 9.33 14.39 -1.06
C THR A 180 10.55 15.27 -1.25
N GLY A 181 11.00 15.45 -2.50
CA GLY A 181 12.10 16.37 -2.79
C GLY A 181 11.71 17.81 -2.47
N ASP A 182 12.63 18.59 -1.93
CA ASP A 182 12.44 20.00 -1.60
C ASP A 182 12.06 20.86 -2.82
N LYS A 183 12.47 20.44 -4.01
CA LYS A 183 12.17 21.07 -5.31
C LYS A 183 11.00 20.44 -6.06
N ASP A 184 10.32 19.47 -5.48
CA ASP A 184 9.13 18.84 -6.09
C ASP A 184 7.89 19.73 -5.86
N THR A 185 7.84 20.81 -6.63
CA THR A 185 6.74 21.78 -6.59
C THR A 185 5.52 21.36 -7.42
N GLY A 186 5.66 20.30 -8.22
CA GLY A 186 4.57 19.75 -9.01
C GLY A 186 3.40 19.31 -8.12
N PHE A 187 2.20 19.79 -8.41
CA PHE A 187 1.00 19.57 -7.60
C PHE A 187 1.15 19.99 -6.12
N TYR A 188 2.07 20.91 -5.83
CA TYR A 188 2.38 21.39 -4.47
C TYR A 188 2.86 20.28 -3.52
N ARG A 189 3.49 19.23 -4.02
CA ARG A 189 3.87 18.05 -3.22
C ARG A 189 4.76 18.40 -2.04
N ASN A 190 5.81 19.18 -2.25
CA ASN A 190 6.70 19.64 -1.18
C ASN A 190 5.94 20.43 -0.10
N THR A 191 5.06 21.35 -0.50
CA THR A 191 4.26 22.18 0.42
C THR A 191 3.28 21.31 1.22
N LEU A 192 2.56 20.40 0.55
CA LEU A 192 1.59 19.51 1.21
C LEU A 192 2.27 18.50 2.14
N THR A 193 3.46 18.03 1.77
CA THR A 193 4.28 17.19 2.68
C THR A 193 4.73 18.00 3.89
N GLY A 194 5.09 19.28 3.73
CA GLY A 194 5.38 20.17 4.84
C GLY A 194 4.21 20.33 5.80
N TYR A 195 3.00 20.53 5.30
CA TYR A 195 1.79 20.60 6.15
C TYR A 195 1.51 19.29 6.87
N ALA A 196 1.76 18.16 6.23
CA ALA A 196 1.64 16.86 6.89
C ALA A 196 2.66 16.72 8.04
N LEU A 197 3.91 17.13 7.82
CA LEU A 197 4.94 17.16 8.86
C LEU A 197 4.51 18.01 10.06
N GLU A 198 4.11 19.25 9.81
CA GLU A 198 3.66 20.17 10.86
C GLU A 198 2.48 19.59 11.67
N ALA A 199 1.54 18.93 11.01
CA ALA A 199 0.42 18.26 11.66
C ALA A 199 0.89 17.09 12.52
N PHE A 200 1.76 16.21 12.01
CA PHE A 200 2.33 15.10 12.78
C PHE A 200 3.17 15.58 13.96
N ASP A 201 3.99 16.60 13.79
CA ASP A 201 4.76 17.21 14.88
C ASP A 201 3.85 17.75 15.98
N SER A 202 2.82 18.49 15.60
CA SER A 202 1.85 19.05 16.56
C SER A 202 1.12 17.95 17.34
N LEU A 203 0.67 16.89 16.64
CA LEU A 203 -0.03 15.76 17.26
C LEU A 203 0.90 14.94 18.16
N ALA A 204 2.16 14.73 17.76
CA ALA A 204 3.15 14.02 18.54
C ALA A 204 3.49 14.77 19.84
N HIS A 205 3.53 16.11 19.82
CA HIS A 205 3.68 16.91 21.04
C HIS A 205 2.50 16.77 22.01
N GLN A 206 1.28 16.64 21.47
CA GLN A 206 0.06 16.47 22.28
C GLN A 206 -0.04 15.05 22.85
N ARG A 207 0.50 14.05 22.17
CA ARG A 207 0.43 12.63 22.56
C ARG A 207 1.81 11.98 22.40
N PRO A 208 2.73 12.15 23.33
CA PRO A 208 4.06 11.53 23.28
C PRO A 208 3.98 10.00 23.12
N GLY A 209 4.77 9.46 22.20
CA GLY A 209 4.77 8.03 21.85
C GLY A 209 3.80 7.62 20.75
N HIS A 210 2.98 8.57 20.27
CA HIS A 210 2.12 8.41 19.09
C HIS A 210 2.60 9.29 17.93
N PHE A 211 2.02 9.10 16.75
CA PHE A 211 2.34 9.89 15.54
C PHE A 211 3.84 9.87 15.19
N ILE A 212 4.45 8.70 15.24
CA ILE A 212 5.87 8.53 14.90
C ILE A 212 6.05 8.79 13.41
N HIS A 213 6.92 9.74 13.08
CA HIS A 213 7.18 10.10 11.68
C HIS A 213 8.64 10.47 11.45
N LYS A 214 9.05 10.37 10.18
CA LYS A 214 10.38 10.74 9.68
C LYS A 214 10.25 11.32 8.26
N ILE A 215 11.00 12.37 7.98
CA ILE A 215 11.19 12.96 6.66
C ILE A 215 12.62 12.76 6.17
#